data_a5b566a46ef8e111b4e04e99babbf640
#
_entry.id   a5b566a46ef8e111b4e04e99babbf640
#
_cell.length_a   1.000
_cell.length_b   1.000
_cell.length_c   1.000
_cell.angle_alpha   90.00
_cell.angle_beta   90.00
_cell.angle_gamma   90.00
#
_symmetry.space_group_name_H-M   'P 1'
#
loop_
_entity.id
_entity.type
_entity.pdbx_description
1 polymer ?
#
loop_
_entity_poly.entity_id
_entity_poly.type
_entity_poly.pdbx_seq_one_letter_code
_entity_poly.pdbx_strand_id
1 'polypeptide(L)'
;MKILCMGSFNQDMVYSVDHIAAGGETILADKRSLYWGGKGLNQAVALARSYDRVYMAGMVNPQESDVRQFLRENRLHDDFLAFSDQPTGHAIICVDRNGQNSITVFGGANQDLTERYVQETLSHFDAGDLILIQNETNQLENILRSAKAHNMLIAMNPSPFSEKLLQLPLELVDYFLINEIEGYQLTGYHAPREILQAARKRFPNAVIILTLGGAGAALASEQGIFTHAAYDVSVVDTTAAGDTFTGYFLSGLARGLDAPAALEQASKASAITVSRSGATASIPTLDEVLAFDKPLKNTPEL
;
A
#
# COMPACT_ATOMS: atom_id res chain seq x y z
N MET A 1 -17.44 10.86 -0.27
CA MET A 1 -16.34 10.26 -1.02
C MET A 1 -16.40 8.75 -0.85
N LYS A 2 -16.31 7.96 -1.92
CA LYS A 2 -15.98 6.53 -1.91
C LYS A 2 -14.49 6.38 -2.14
N ILE A 3 -13.88 5.31 -1.63
CA ILE A 3 -12.49 4.97 -1.93
C ILE A 3 -12.47 3.61 -2.60
N LEU A 4 -11.94 3.56 -3.82
CA LEU A 4 -11.67 2.32 -4.55
C LEU A 4 -10.18 1.98 -4.41
N CYS A 5 -9.85 0.82 -3.88
CA CYS A 5 -8.52 0.25 -4.04
C CYS A 5 -8.58 -0.76 -5.21
N MET A 6 -7.98 -0.43 -6.35
CA MET A 6 -7.84 -1.34 -7.48
C MET A 6 -6.41 -1.87 -7.48
N GLY A 7 -6.23 -3.07 -6.92
CA GLY A 7 -4.90 -3.57 -6.61
C GLY A 7 -4.81 -5.08 -6.47
N SER A 8 -3.67 -5.53 -5.99
CA SER A 8 -3.32 -6.94 -5.89
C SER A 8 -4.04 -7.68 -4.77
N PHE A 9 -4.33 -8.95 -5.06
CA PHE A 9 -4.64 -10.00 -4.10
C PHE A 9 -3.54 -11.04 -4.16
N ASN A 10 -2.87 -11.31 -3.04
CA ASN A 10 -1.86 -12.36 -2.97
C ASN A 10 -2.17 -13.34 -1.86
N GLN A 11 -1.85 -14.61 -2.10
CA GLN A 11 -1.66 -15.60 -1.05
C GLN A 11 -0.20 -15.56 -0.59
N ASP A 12 0.06 -15.10 0.62
CA ASP A 12 1.39 -15.09 1.22
C ASP A 12 1.67 -16.44 1.85
N MET A 13 2.50 -17.26 1.18
CA MET A 13 2.95 -18.57 1.63
C MET A 13 4.23 -18.40 2.42
N VAL A 14 4.11 -18.33 3.75
CA VAL A 14 5.25 -18.11 4.65
C VAL A 14 5.81 -19.44 5.13
N TYR A 15 7.08 -19.68 4.85
CA TYR A 15 7.85 -20.84 5.28
C TYR A 15 8.88 -20.42 6.32
N SER A 16 8.79 -20.98 7.52
CA SER A 16 9.86 -20.86 8.52
C SER A 16 10.95 -21.87 8.21
N VAL A 17 12.18 -21.40 8.05
CA VAL A 17 13.33 -22.22 7.66
C VAL A 17 14.50 -21.98 8.62
N ASP A 18 15.47 -22.89 8.64
CA ASP A 18 16.69 -22.71 9.42
C ASP A 18 17.55 -21.56 8.87
N HIS A 19 17.69 -21.50 7.56
CA HIS A 19 18.40 -20.46 6.81
C HIS A 19 17.77 -20.32 5.41
N ILE A 20 18.05 -19.22 4.70
CA ILE A 20 17.63 -19.04 3.32
C ILE A 20 18.48 -19.95 2.42
N ALA A 21 17.82 -20.83 1.64
CA ALA A 21 18.50 -21.79 0.76
C ALA A 21 19.42 -21.08 -0.25
N ALA A 22 20.66 -21.57 -0.36
CA ALA A 22 21.58 -21.15 -1.40
C ALA A 22 21.25 -21.81 -2.75
N GLY A 23 21.82 -21.28 -3.85
CA GLY A 23 21.64 -21.90 -5.19
C GLY A 23 22.11 -23.37 -5.20
N GLY A 24 21.21 -24.28 -5.56
CA GLY A 24 21.46 -25.74 -5.60
C GLY A 24 21.22 -26.48 -4.27
N GLU A 25 20.85 -25.78 -3.22
CA GLU A 25 20.58 -26.36 -1.90
C GLU A 25 19.09 -26.75 -1.79
N THR A 26 18.84 -27.87 -1.06
CA THR A 26 17.49 -28.29 -0.68
C THR A 26 17.40 -28.31 0.85
N ILE A 27 16.47 -27.54 1.40
CA ILE A 27 16.23 -27.45 2.83
C ILE A 27 14.79 -27.87 3.18
N LEU A 28 14.56 -28.26 4.42
CA LEU A 28 13.21 -28.51 4.93
C LEU A 28 12.70 -27.28 5.67
N ALA A 29 11.44 -26.94 5.47
CA ALA A 29 10.76 -25.92 6.24
C ALA A 29 10.18 -26.54 7.53
N ASP A 30 10.35 -25.84 8.65
CA ASP A 30 9.80 -26.24 9.95
C ASP A 30 8.28 -26.00 10.04
N LYS A 31 7.79 -24.94 9.35
CA LYS A 31 6.38 -24.52 9.37
C LYS A 31 6.00 -23.86 8.06
N ARG A 32 4.74 -24.07 7.65
CA ARG A 32 4.08 -23.30 6.58
C ARG A 32 2.85 -22.59 7.14
N SER A 33 2.71 -21.33 6.83
CA SER A 33 1.51 -20.54 7.10
C SER A 33 1.00 -19.91 5.79
N LEU A 34 -0.29 -19.69 5.71
CA LEU A 34 -0.94 -19.07 4.55
C LEU A 34 -1.76 -17.88 5.03
N TYR A 35 -1.57 -16.73 4.39
CA TYR A 35 -2.29 -15.49 4.71
C TYR A 35 -2.74 -14.81 3.43
N TRP A 36 -3.82 -14.04 3.53
CA TRP A 36 -4.17 -13.07 2.51
C TRP A 36 -3.27 -11.85 2.65
N GLY A 37 -2.71 -11.39 1.54
CA GLY A 37 -1.78 -10.27 1.45
C GLY A 37 -1.78 -9.62 0.06
N GLY A 38 -0.66 -9.02 -0.28
CA GLY A 38 -0.50 -8.13 -1.43
C GLY A 38 -0.72 -6.67 -1.04
N LYS A 39 0.03 -5.75 -1.67
CA LYS A 39 -0.04 -4.32 -1.32
C LYS A 39 -1.45 -3.77 -1.47
N GLY A 40 -2.14 -4.12 -2.57
CA GLY A 40 -3.52 -3.68 -2.79
C GLY A 40 -4.43 -4.07 -1.64
N LEU A 41 -4.44 -5.33 -1.27
CA LEU A 41 -5.29 -5.83 -0.19
C LEU A 41 -4.90 -5.26 1.19
N ASN A 42 -3.59 -5.19 1.51
CA ASN A 42 -3.12 -4.61 2.77
C ASN A 42 -3.55 -3.15 2.92
N GLN A 43 -3.38 -2.34 1.87
CA GLN A 43 -3.76 -0.93 1.86
C GLN A 43 -5.28 -0.77 1.95
N ALA A 44 -6.06 -1.63 1.27
CA ALA A 44 -7.51 -1.62 1.36
C ALA A 44 -7.99 -1.97 2.78
N VAL A 45 -7.39 -2.98 3.43
CA VAL A 45 -7.69 -3.31 4.84
C VAL A 45 -7.36 -2.14 5.75
N ALA A 46 -6.23 -1.48 5.57
CA ALA A 46 -5.84 -0.31 6.36
C ALA A 46 -6.83 0.86 6.19
N LEU A 47 -7.29 1.10 4.96
CA LEU A 47 -8.37 2.06 4.69
C LEU A 47 -9.65 1.69 5.44
N ALA A 48 -10.11 0.44 5.33
CA ALA A 48 -11.38 -0.02 5.89
C ALA A 48 -11.38 -0.09 7.42
N ARG A 49 -10.21 -0.19 8.07
CA ARG A 49 -10.07 -0.11 9.54
C ARG A 49 -10.43 1.28 10.09
N SER A 50 -10.44 2.30 9.24
CA SER A 50 -10.64 3.69 9.66
C SER A 50 -11.67 4.46 8.82
N TYR A 51 -12.23 3.85 7.76
CA TYR A 51 -13.22 4.45 6.88
C TYR A 51 -14.18 3.40 6.30
N ASP A 52 -15.49 3.68 6.27
CA ASP A 52 -16.51 2.66 5.98
C ASP A 52 -16.81 2.47 4.48
N ARG A 53 -16.45 3.44 3.62
CA ARG A 53 -16.83 3.43 2.18
C ARG A 53 -15.65 3.02 1.30
N VAL A 54 -15.05 1.86 1.62
CA VAL A 54 -13.88 1.30 0.94
C VAL A 54 -14.27 0.08 0.12
N TYR A 55 -13.98 0.14 -1.17
CA TYR A 55 -14.24 -0.90 -2.15
C TYR A 55 -12.91 -1.51 -2.59
N MET A 56 -12.85 -2.84 -2.67
CA MET A 56 -11.69 -3.55 -3.21
C MET A 56 -12.03 -4.12 -4.58
N ALA A 57 -11.21 -3.77 -5.59
CA ALA A 57 -11.28 -4.29 -6.94
C ALA A 57 -9.99 -5.03 -7.29
N GLY A 58 -10.11 -6.15 -7.99
CA GLY A 58 -9.01 -6.99 -8.43
C GLY A 58 -9.52 -8.36 -8.82
N MET A 59 -8.59 -9.27 -9.14
CA MET A 59 -8.91 -10.61 -9.62
C MET A 59 -8.23 -11.68 -8.79
N VAL A 60 -8.96 -12.77 -8.56
CA VAL A 60 -8.47 -14.00 -7.93
C VAL A 60 -8.94 -15.22 -8.74
N ASN A 61 -8.35 -16.38 -8.47
CA ASN A 61 -8.86 -17.63 -9.02
C ASN A 61 -10.21 -18.01 -8.37
N PRO A 62 -11.19 -18.55 -9.10
CA PRO A 62 -12.49 -18.96 -8.54
C PRO A 62 -12.42 -20.01 -7.42
N GLN A 63 -11.29 -20.72 -7.30
CA GLN A 63 -11.08 -21.71 -6.24
C GLN A 63 -10.84 -21.07 -4.85
N GLU A 64 -10.55 -19.76 -4.80
CA GLU A 64 -10.37 -19.00 -3.54
C GLU A 64 -11.73 -18.66 -2.92
N SER A 65 -12.39 -19.67 -2.35
CA SER A 65 -13.76 -19.53 -1.84
C SER A 65 -13.88 -18.65 -0.60
N ASP A 66 -12.79 -18.45 0.15
CA ASP A 66 -12.73 -17.72 1.42
C ASP A 66 -12.46 -16.21 1.25
N VAL A 67 -12.02 -15.76 0.07
CA VAL A 67 -11.65 -14.36 -0.18
C VAL A 67 -12.78 -13.38 0.12
N ARG A 68 -14.01 -13.69 -0.29
CA ARG A 68 -15.18 -12.83 -0.01
C ARG A 68 -15.49 -12.74 1.48
N GLN A 69 -15.34 -13.85 2.21
CA GLN A 69 -15.49 -13.85 3.66
C GLN A 69 -14.41 -12.97 4.29
N PHE A 70 -13.15 -13.12 3.88
CA PHE A 70 -12.05 -12.30 4.36
C PHE A 70 -12.31 -10.79 4.13
N LEU A 71 -12.78 -10.39 2.94
CA LEU A 71 -13.11 -9.00 2.65
C LEU A 71 -14.17 -8.44 3.58
N ARG A 72 -15.27 -9.17 3.79
CA ARG A 72 -16.37 -8.77 4.69
C ARG A 72 -15.95 -8.67 6.15
N GLU A 73 -15.14 -9.62 6.64
CA GLU A 73 -14.58 -9.60 8.00
C GLU A 73 -13.69 -8.37 8.22
N ASN A 74 -13.04 -7.88 7.16
CA ASN A 74 -12.25 -6.65 7.18
C ASN A 74 -13.03 -5.39 6.74
N ARG A 75 -14.37 -5.45 6.66
CA ARG A 75 -15.27 -4.33 6.31
C ARG A 75 -15.03 -3.75 4.92
N LEU A 76 -14.52 -4.55 4.00
CA LEU A 76 -14.32 -4.18 2.61
C LEU A 76 -15.54 -4.55 1.78
N HIS A 77 -15.99 -3.63 0.93
CA HIS A 77 -17.00 -3.92 -0.07
C HIS A 77 -16.38 -4.77 -1.19
N ASP A 78 -16.98 -5.93 -1.49
CA ASP A 78 -16.49 -6.93 -2.43
C ASP A 78 -17.22 -6.94 -3.79
N ASP A 79 -17.94 -5.86 -4.09
CA ASP A 79 -18.78 -5.72 -5.30
C ASP A 79 -17.97 -5.83 -6.60
N PHE A 80 -16.70 -5.41 -6.56
CA PHE A 80 -15.81 -5.38 -7.72
C PHE A 80 -14.75 -6.48 -7.70
N LEU A 81 -14.88 -7.49 -6.83
CA LEU A 81 -14.05 -8.68 -6.91
C LEU A 81 -14.43 -9.49 -8.14
N ALA A 82 -13.48 -9.71 -9.04
CA ALA A 82 -13.65 -10.53 -10.24
C ALA A 82 -12.82 -11.82 -10.18
N PHE A 83 -13.07 -12.71 -11.13
CA PHE A 83 -12.40 -14.00 -11.20
C PHE A 83 -11.65 -14.17 -12.51
N SER A 84 -10.50 -14.85 -12.44
CA SER A 84 -9.64 -15.19 -13.55
C SER A 84 -9.33 -16.69 -13.52
N ASP A 85 -9.16 -17.31 -14.67
CA ASP A 85 -8.69 -18.70 -14.78
C ASP A 85 -7.19 -18.85 -14.43
N GLN A 86 -6.47 -17.72 -14.31
CA GLN A 86 -5.09 -17.72 -13.83
C GLN A 86 -5.04 -18.08 -12.35
N PRO A 87 -3.95 -18.71 -11.85
CA PRO A 87 -3.74 -18.85 -10.41
C PRO A 87 -3.78 -17.49 -9.73
N THR A 88 -4.31 -17.43 -8.52
CA THR A 88 -4.24 -16.22 -7.68
C THR A 88 -2.79 -15.77 -7.52
N GLY A 89 -2.57 -14.45 -7.52
CA GLY A 89 -1.27 -13.89 -7.19
C GLY A 89 -0.78 -14.44 -5.85
N HIS A 90 0.52 -14.72 -5.74
CA HIS A 90 1.05 -15.25 -4.49
C HIS A 90 2.50 -14.85 -4.26
N ALA A 91 2.89 -14.85 -2.99
CA ALA A 91 4.27 -14.67 -2.56
C ALA A 91 4.76 -15.94 -1.84
N ILE A 92 5.92 -16.45 -2.25
CA ILE A 92 6.66 -17.45 -1.50
C ILE A 92 7.65 -16.68 -0.63
N ILE A 93 7.47 -16.78 0.70
CA ILE A 93 8.23 -16.03 1.70
C ILE A 93 8.95 -17.03 2.58
N CYS A 94 10.28 -17.11 2.48
CA CYS A 94 11.10 -17.88 3.41
C CYS A 94 11.62 -16.93 4.48
N VAL A 95 11.43 -17.30 5.77
CA VAL A 95 11.90 -16.53 6.93
C VAL A 95 12.82 -17.40 7.75
N ASP A 96 14.07 -16.98 7.94
CA ASP A 96 15.05 -17.71 8.72
C ASP A 96 14.94 -17.43 10.23
N ARG A 97 15.75 -18.13 11.05
CA ARG A 97 15.78 -17.98 12.51
C ARG A 97 16.24 -16.60 12.97
N ASN A 98 16.91 -15.82 12.12
CA ASN A 98 17.37 -14.47 12.41
C ASN A 98 16.34 -13.40 11.97
N GLY A 99 15.19 -13.82 11.40
CA GLY A 99 14.18 -12.93 10.88
C GLY A 99 14.50 -12.34 9.50
N GLN A 100 15.56 -12.83 8.83
CA GLN A 100 15.84 -12.48 7.45
C GLN A 100 14.83 -13.17 6.53
N ASN A 101 14.43 -12.49 5.45
CA ASN A 101 13.48 -13.06 4.51
C ASN A 101 13.99 -13.06 3.07
N SER A 102 13.43 -13.97 2.29
CA SER A 102 13.53 -14.01 0.84
C SER A 102 12.12 -14.13 0.28
N ILE A 103 11.77 -13.24 -0.64
CA ILE A 103 10.40 -13.13 -1.18
C ILE A 103 10.45 -13.27 -2.69
N THR A 104 9.65 -14.22 -3.21
CA THR A 104 9.40 -14.36 -4.64
C THR A 104 7.91 -14.15 -4.90
N VAL A 105 7.56 -13.21 -5.77
CA VAL A 105 6.16 -12.88 -6.08
C VAL A 105 5.82 -13.39 -7.48
N PHE A 106 4.65 -14.02 -7.61
CA PHE A 106 4.02 -14.37 -8.86
C PHE A 106 2.73 -13.58 -9.02
N GLY A 107 2.61 -12.80 -10.10
CA GLY A 107 1.47 -11.89 -10.30
C GLY A 107 0.14 -12.60 -10.53
N GLY A 108 0.13 -13.71 -11.29
CA GLY A 108 -1.08 -14.50 -11.54
C GLY A 108 -2.28 -13.66 -11.99
N ALA A 109 -3.43 -13.87 -11.38
CA ALA A 109 -4.67 -13.17 -11.66
C ALA A 109 -4.56 -11.63 -11.54
N ASN A 110 -3.61 -11.09 -10.76
CA ASN A 110 -3.35 -9.66 -10.69
C ASN A 110 -2.90 -9.07 -12.03
N GLN A 111 -2.40 -9.88 -12.95
CA GLN A 111 -1.94 -9.48 -14.28
C GLN A 111 -2.99 -9.75 -15.39
N ASP A 112 -4.23 -10.07 -14.99
CA ASP A 112 -5.29 -10.47 -15.92
C ASP A 112 -6.47 -9.47 -15.99
N LEU A 113 -6.29 -8.28 -15.39
CA LEU A 113 -7.30 -7.23 -15.49
C LEU A 113 -7.47 -6.85 -16.97
N THR A 114 -8.73 -6.68 -17.39
CA THR A 114 -9.07 -6.25 -18.75
C THR A 114 -9.48 -4.78 -18.76
N GLU A 115 -9.33 -4.12 -19.90
CA GLU A 115 -9.81 -2.75 -20.09
C GLU A 115 -11.30 -2.63 -19.77
N ARG A 116 -12.10 -3.59 -20.23
CA ARG A 116 -13.53 -3.65 -19.95
C ARG A 116 -13.82 -3.70 -18.45
N TYR A 117 -13.13 -4.55 -17.70
CA TYR A 117 -13.28 -4.64 -16.24
C TYR A 117 -12.96 -3.32 -15.55
N VAL A 118 -11.87 -2.64 -15.96
CA VAL A 118 -11.49 -1.34 -15.42
C VAL A 118 -12.60 -0.32 -15.67
N GLN A 119 -13.10 -0.22 -16.89
CA GLN A 119 -14.13 0.76 -17.25
C GLN A 119 -15.47 0.47 -16.54
N GLU A 120 -15.92 -0.79 -16.52
CA GLU A 120 -17.13 -1.20 -15.81
C GLU A 120 -17.03 -0.87 -14.31
N THR A 121 -15.89 -1.16 -13.68
CA THR A 121 -15.68 -0.85 -12.25
C THR A 121 -15.73 0.67 -12.02
N LEU A 122 -14.98 1.45 -12.78
CA LEU A 122 -14.90 2.90 -12.59
C LEU A 122 -16.22 3.63 -12.87
N SER A 123 -17.11 3.06 -13.69
CA SER A 123 -18.44 3.63 -13.96
C SER A 123 -19.34 3.73 -12.72
N HIS A 124 -18.99 3.07 -11.61
CA HIS A 124 -19.70 3.13 -10.33
C HIS A 124 -19.17 4.22 -9.38
N PHE A 125 -18.16 4.99 -9.82
CA PHE A 125 -17.54 6.04 -9.03
C PHE A 125 -17.75 7.41 -9.67
N ASP A 126 -17.85 8.43 -8.82
CA ASP A 126 -18.22 9.79 -9.20
C ASP A 126 -17.03 10.76 -9.06
N ALA A 127 -17.18 11.97 -9.58
CA ALA A 127 -16.20 13.03 -9.39
C ALA A 127 -15.93 13.28 -7.89
N GLY A 128 -14.67 13.37 -7.53
CA GLY A 128 -14.22 13.54 -6.15
C GLY A 128 -14.14 12.24 -5.33
N ASP A 129 -14.54 11.07 -5.86
CA ASP A 129 -14.17 9.80 -5.27
C ASP A 129 -12.66 9.54 -5.47
N LEU A 130 -12.05 8.69 -4.65
CA LEU A 130 -10.61 8.42 -4.68
C LEU A 130 -10.34 7.00 -5.18
N ILE A 131 -9.37 6.85 -6.06
CA ILE A 131 -8.80 5.55 -6.41
C ILE A 131 -7.36 5.44 -5.87
N LEU A 132 -7.06 4.31 -5.23
CA LEU A 132 -5.73 3.92 -4.78
C LEU A 132 -5.23 2.77 -5.62
N ILE A 133 -4.03 2.92 -6.19
CA ILE A 133 -3.37 1.93 -7.04
C ILE A 133 -1.92 1.68 -6.61
N GLN A 134 -1.40 0.49 -6.96
CA GLN A 134 -0.02 0.08 -6.76
C GLN A 134 0.55 -0.48 -8.07
N ASN A 135 1.85 -0.78 -8.12
CA ASN A 135 2.47 -1.37 -9.31
C ASN A 135 2.52 -2.90 -9.25
N GLU A 136 1.46 -3.54 -8.76
CA GLU A 136 1.37 -5.00 -8.70
C GLU A 136 0.33 -5.58 -9.68
N THR A 137 -0.38 -4.72 -10.43
CA THR A 137 -1.38 -5.12 -11.43
C THR A 137 -1.01 -4.61 -12.82
N ASN A 138 -1.65 -5.18 -13.83
CA ASN A 138 -1.61 -4.64 -15.19
C ASN A 138 -2.61 -3.48 -15.37
N GLN A 139 -2.79 -2.97 -16.58
CA GLN A 139 -3.74 -1.91 -16.99
C GLN A 139 -3.52 -0.54 -16.31
N LEU A 140 -2.36 -0.26 -15.68
CA LEU A 140 -2.15 0.97 -14.92
C LEU A 140 -2.38 2.24 -15.76
N GLU A 141 -1.95 2.28 -17.03
CA GLU A 141 -2.20 3.43 -17.89
C GLU A 141 -3.70 3.65 -18.13
N ASN A 142 -4.43 2.57 -18.41
CA ASN A 142 -5.86 2.62 -18.61
C ASN A 142 -6.59 3.06 -17.33
N ILE A 143 -6.19 2.54 -16.18
CA ILE A 143 -6.75 2.94 -14.87
C ILE A 143 -6.53 4.44 -14.63
N LEU A 144 -5.31 4.95 -14.81
CA LEU A 144 -4.98 6.37 -14.63
C LEU A 144 -5.82 7.27 -15.52
N ARG A 145 -5.88 6.96 -16.83
CA ARG A 145 -6.64 7.76 -17.79
C ARG A 145 -8.15 7.72 -17.54
N SER A 146 -8.68 6.53 -17.26
CA SER A 146 -10.12 6.36 -17.02
C SER A 146 -10.55 7.00 -15.69
N ALA A 147 -9.79 6.86 -14.62
CA ALA A 147 -10.08 7.53 -13.35
C ALA A 147 -10.08 9.06 -13.51
N LYS A 148 -9.12 9.61 -14.26
CA LYS A 148 -9.09 11.05 -14.52
C LYS A 148 -10.27 11.51 -15.38
N ALA A 149 -10.71 10.72 -16.36
CA ALA A 149 -11.91 11.00 -17.17
C ALA A 149 -13.20 11.04 -16.32
N HIS A 150 -13.26 10.27 -15.23
CA HIS A 150 -14.33 10.31 -14.22
C HIS A 150 -14.13 11.42 -13.16
N ASN A 151 -13.09 12.26 -13.28
CA ASN A 151 -12.73 13.28 -12.30
C ASN A 151 -12.53 12.72 -10.88
N MET A 152 -12.04 11.49 -10.76
CA MET A 152 -11.62 10.90 -9.50
C MET A 152 -10.27 11.48 -9.07
N LEU A 153 -10.03 11.49 -7.76
CA LEU A 153 -8.70 11.69 -7.18
C LEU A 153 -7.90 10.40 -7.31
N ILE A 154 -6.62 10.50 -7.67
CA ILE A 154 -5.75 9.35 -7.90
C ILE A 154 -4.62 9.35 -6.86
N ALA A 155 -4.59 8.33 -6.01
CA ALA A 155 -3.47 8.03 -5.12
C ALA A 155 -2.68 6.84 -5.66
N MET A 156 -1.36 6.94 -5.66
CA MET A 156 -0.48 5.88 -6.15
C MET A 156 0.64 5.59 -5.15
N ASN A 157 0.76 4.32 -4.77
CA ASN A 157 1.98 3.76 -4.21
C ASN A 157 2.73 3.02 -5.33
N PRO A 158 3.82 3.55 -5.90
CA PRO A 158 4.47 3.00 -7.09
C PRO A 158 5.31 1.75 -6.82
N SER A 159 5.03 1.04 -5.74
CA SER A 159 5.74 -0.17 -5.32
C SER A 159 5.10 -1.45 -5.90
N PRO A 160 5.93 -2.43 -6.31
CA PRO A 160 7.37 -2.37 -6.51
C PRO A 160 7.74 -1.47 -7.69
N PHE A 161 8.71 -0.60 -7.52
CA PHE A 161 9.08 0.34 -8.59
C PHE A 161 9.72 -0.41 -9.78
N SER A 162 9.37 0.02 -10.98
CA SER A 162 10.03 -0.41 -12.21
C SER A 162 10.19 0.77 -13.17
N GLU A 163 11.20 0.75 -14.03
CA GLU A 163 11.41 1.82 -15.03
C GLU A 163 10.22 2.00 -15.98
N LYS A 164 9.40 0.95 -16.18
CA LYS A 164 8.18 1.02 -16.99
C LYS A 164 7.16 2.03 -16.43
N LEU A 165 7.15 2.24 -15.11
CA LEU A 165 6.29 3.25 -14.48
C LEU A 165 6.56 4.65 -15.02
N LEU A 166 7.81 4.97 -15.37
CA LEU A 166 8.18 6.29 -15.87
C LEU A 166 7.59 6.60 -17.25
N GLN A 167 7.04 5.61 -17.93
CA GLN A 167 6.35 5.74 -19.23
C GLN A 167 4.84 5.97 -19.07
N LEU A 168 4.30 5.81 -17.86
CA LEU A 168 2.89 6.05 -17.56
C LEU A 168 2.59 7.56 -17.43
N PRO A 169 1.34 7.97 -17.60
CA PRO A 169 0.92 9.36 -17.42
C PRO A 169 0.85 9.73 -15.92
N LEU A 170 2.00 9.72 -15.26
CA LEU A 170 2.12 9.95 -13.81
C LEU A 170 1.73 11.38 -13.39
N GLU A 171 1.66 12.33 -14.33
CA GLU A 171 1.15 13.68 -14.11
C GLU A 171 -0.34 13.72 -13.76
N LEU A 172 -1.06 12.61 -13.96
CA LEU A 172 -2.47 12.45 -13.57
C LEU A 172 -2.66 12.10 -12.09
N VAL A 173 -1.58 11.71 -11.39
CA VAL A 173 -1.62 11.31 -9.98
C VAL A 173 -1.72 12.54 -9.07
N ASP A 174 -2.65 12.52 -8.14
CA ASP A 174 -2.88 13.59 -7.17
C ASP A 174 -2.09 13.36 -5.85
N TYR A 175 -1.85 12.09 -5.46
CA TYR A 175 -1.11 11.72 -4.25
C TYR A 175 -0.09 10.62 -4.54
N PHE A 176 1.19 10.89 -4.35
CA PHE A 176 2.24 9.87 -4.34
C PHE A 176 2.60 9.49 -2.92
N LEU A 177 2.51 8.19 -2.62
CA LEU A 177 2.96 7.62 -1.34
C LEU A 177 4.18 6.74 -1.62
N ILE A 178 5.35 7.24 -1.29
CA ILE A 178 6.64 6.65 -1.62
C ILE A 178 7.52 6.51 -0.38
N ASN A 179 8.45 5.57 -0.41
CA ASN A 179 9.56 5.49 0.54
C ASN A 179 10.85 6.08 -0.06
N GLU A 180 11.94 6.07 0.69
CA GLU A 180 13.24 6.62 0.26
C GLU A 180 13.78 5.91 -0.99
N ILE A 181 13.56 4.59 -1.11
CA ILE A 181 14.04 3.81 -2.27
C ILE A 181 13.24 4.20 -3.52
N GLU A 182 11.93 4.23 -3.43
CA GLU A 182 11.04 4.65 -4.52
C GLU A 182 11.24 6.12 -4.87
N GLY A 183 11.49 6.96 -3.86
CA GLY A 183 11.84 8.35 -4.03
C GLY A 183 13.13 8.54 -4.85
N TYR A 184 14.17 7.77 -4.51
CA TYR A 184 15.40 7.75 -5.31
C TYR A 184 15.13 7.28 -6.74
N GLN A 185 14.41 6.18 -6.92
CA GLN A 185 14.09 5.63 -8.24
C GLN A 185 13.27 6.60 -9.11
N LEU A 186 12.39 7.38 -8.48
CA LEU A 186 11.55 8.37 -9.17
C LEU A 186 12.29 9.66 -9.53
N THR A 187 13.25 10.07 -8.70
CA THR A 187 13.87 11.42 -8.77
C THR A 187 15.37 11.43 -9.03
N GLY A 188 16.06 10.34 -8.70
CA GLY A 188 17.53 10.24 -8.76
C GLY A 188 18.28 10.84 -7.55
N TYR A 189 17.54 11.32 -6.51
CA TYR A 189 18.12 11.92 -5.32
C TYR A 189 17.98 11.00 -4.11
N HIS A 190 18.92 11.06 -3.16
CA HIS A 190 18.91 10.29 -1.93
C HIS A 190 18.43 11.09 -0.72
N ALA A 191 18.76 12.39 -0.65
CA ALA A 191 18.36 13.20 0.49
C ALA A 191 16.86 13.47 0.48
N PRO A 192 16.14 13.28 1.61
CA PRO A 192 14.68 13.42 1.66
C PRO A 192 14.15 14.75 1.13
N ARG A 193 14.83 15.87 1.47
CA ARG A 193 14.47 17.20 0.96
C ARG A 193 14.58 17.29 -0.56
N GLU A 194 15.65 16.74 -1.14
CA GLU A 194 15.89 16.76 -2.59
C GLU A 194 14.87 15.88 -3.32
N ILE A 195 14.53 14.69 -2.75
CA ILE A 195 13.46 13.82 -3.28
C ILE A 195 12.16 14.61 -3.35
N LEU A 196 11.73 15.24 -2.24
CA LEU A 196 10.49 16.00 -2.19
C LEU A 196 10.45 17.16 -3.17
N GLN A 197 11.55 17.93 -3.26
CA GLN A 197 11.65 19.07 -4.18
C GLN A 197 11.64 18.63 -5.65
N ALA A 198 12.39 17.58 -5.99
CA ALA A 198 12.45 17.05 -7.35
C ALA A 198 11.12 16.43 -7.79
N ALA A 199 10.48 15.66 -6.91
CA ALA A 199 9.16 15.08 -7.16
C ALA A 199 8.09 16.17 -7.36
N ARG A 200 8.05 17.20 -6.49
CA ARG A 200 7.16 18.36 -6.66
C ARG A 200 7.43 19.16 -7.93
N LYS A 201 8.69 19.32 -8.32
CA LYS A 201 9.05 19.97 -9.59
C LYS A 201 8.53 19.17 -10.79
N ARG A 202 8.59 17.84 -10.72
CA ARG A 202 8.13 16.95 -11.79
C ARG A 202 6.59 16.84 -11.82
N PHE A 203 5.95 16.81 -10.64
CA PHE A 203 4.50 16.66 -10.47
C PHE A 203 3.93 17.84 -9.65
N PRO A 204 3.82 19.03 -10.23
CA PRO A 204 3.52 20.26 -9.51
C PRO A 204 2.13 20.28 -8.84
N ASN A 205 1.20 19.49 -9.32
CA ASN A 205 -0.17 19.41 -8.78
C ASN A 205 -0.33 18.28 -7.73
N ALA A 206 0.63 17.35 -7.63
CA ALA A 206 0.53 16.22 -6.73
C ALA A 206 1.02 16.55 -5.31
N VAL A 207 0.43 15.95 -4.31
CA VAL A 207 0.98 15.87 -2.96
C VAL A 207 1.94 14.69 -2.90
N ILE A 208 3.17 14.92 -2.43
CA ILE A 208 4.19 13.89 -2.30
C ILE A 208 4.33 13.53 -0.84
N ILE A 209 4.06 12.29 -0.48
CA ILE A 209 4.19 11.74 0.86
C ILE A 209 5.38 10.79 0.85
N LEU A 210 6.42 11.09 1.64
CA LEU A 210 7.66 10.34 1.74
C LEU A 210 7.79 9.72 3.12
N THR A 211 7.76 8.40 3.21
CA THR A 211 8.05 7.67 4.45
C THR A 211 9.56 7.49 4.60
N LEU A 212 10.07 7.71 5.81
CA LEU A 212 11.49 7.71 6.19
C LEU A 212 11.78 6.61 7.22
N GLY A 213 11.05 5.51 7.16
CA GLY A 213 11.19 4.39 8.09
C GLY A 213 11.18 4.82 9.56
N GLY A 214 12.23 4.46 10.28
CA GLY A 214 12.36 4.78 11.71
C GLY A 214 12.59 6.25 12.05
N ALA A 215 12.75 7.15 11.05
CA ALA A 215 12.82 8.60 11.25
C ALA A 215 11.45 9.26 11.19
N GLY A 216 10.45 8.66 10.52
CA GLY A 216 9.10 9.20 10.43
C GLY A 216 8.63 9.39 9.00
N ALA A 217 8.03 10.53 8.68
CA ALA A 217 7.53 10.84 7.35
C ALA A 217 7.56 12.34 7.06
N ALA A 218 7.55 12.67 5.78
CA ALA A 218 7.46 14.03 5.29
C ALA A 218 6.42 14.13 4.16
N LEU A 219 5.81 15.30 4.02
CA LEU A 219 4.84 15.60 2.99
C LEU A 219 5.20 16.91 2.32
N ALA A 220 5.17 16.98 1.00
CA ALA A 220 5.32 18.20 0.23
C ALA A 220 4.08 18.48 -0.60
N SER A 221 3.52 19.69 -0.47
CA SER A 221 2.37 20.19 -1.20
C SER A 221 2.57 21.64 -1.63
N GLU A 222 1.53 22.28 -2.17
CA GLU A 222 1.53 23.73 -2.43
C GLU A 222 1.66 24.57 -1.14
N GLN A 223 1.21 24.02 -0.01
CA GLN A 223 1.29 24.67 1.30
C GLN A 223 2.69 24.63 1.93
N GLY A 224 3.62 23.86 1.33
CA GLY A 224 4.97 23.68 1.83
C GLY A 224 5.31 22.25 2.19
N ILE A 225 6.35 22.09 3.02
CA ILE A 225 6.81 20.80 3.51
C ILE A 225 6.44 20.66 4.97
N PHE A 226 5.81 19.53 5.32
CA PHE A 226 5.45 19.14 6.68
C PHE A 226 6.19 17.84 7.03
N THR A 227 6.58 17.70 8.29
CA THR A 227 7.27 16.50 8.77
C THR A 227 6.57 15.98 10.04
N HIS A 228 6.63 14.68 10.22
CA HIS A 228 6.19 14.04 11.46
C HIS A 228 7.23 12.98 11.86
N ALA A 229 7.70 13.03 13.09
CA ALA A 229 8.67 12.08 13.63
C ALA A 229 8.03 10.68 13.79
N ALA A 230 8.84 9.64 13.73
CA ALA A 230 8.38 8.31 14.11
C ALA A 230 8.11 8.25 15.62
N TYR A 231 7.23 7.35 16.03
CA TYR A 231 6.99 7.03 17.43
C TYR A 231 8.03 6.03 17.95
N ASP A 232 8.38 6.17 19.23
CA ASP A 232 9.33 5.25 19.88
C ASP A 232 8.59 3.98 20.33
N VAL A 233 8.76 2.92 19.54
CA VAL A 233 8.15 1.61 19.75
C VAL A 233 9.16 0.50 19.51
N SER A 234 8.95 -0.65 20.17
CA SER A 234 9.72 -1.87 19.86
C SER A 234 9.25 -2.44 18.54
N VAL A 235 10.16 -2.53 17.57
CA VAL A 235 9.89 -3.11 16.25
C VAL A 235 9.94 -4.63 16.35
N VAL A 236 8.83 -5.28 15.96
CA VAL A 236 8.67 -6.75 15.89
C VAL A 236 8.72 -7.20 14.43
N ASP A 237 7.95 -6.52 13.54
CA ASP A 237 7.83 -6.88 12.13
C ASP A 237 7.49 -5.62 11.34
N THR A 238 8.18 -5.35 10.24
CA THR A 238 7.94 -4.17 9.40
C THR A 238 6.97 -4.44 8.23
N THR A 239 6.48 -5.66 8.12
CA THR A 239 5.53 -6.06 7.08
C THR A 239 4.26 -5.20 7.17
N ALA A 240 3.77 -4.75 6.01
CA ALA A 240 2.59 -3.89 5.87
C ALA A 240 2.65 -2.51 6.58
N ALA A 241 3.80 -2.07 7.13
CA ALA A 241 3.92 -0.76 7.77
C ALA A 241 3.62 0.39 6.80
N GLY A 242 4.20 0.35 5.58
CA GLY A 242 3.95 1.32 4.52
C GLY A 242 2.52 1.23 3.97
N ASP A 243 1.94 0.03 3.89
CA ASP A 243 0.56 -0.19 3.46
C ASP A 243 -0.42 0.39 4.48
N THR A 244 -0.16 0.17 5.78
CA THR A 244 -0.92 0.75 6.89
C THR A 244 -0.83 2.27 6.87
N PHE A 245 0.37 2.82 6.72
CA PHE A 245 0.57 4.26 6.60
C PHE A 245 -0.26 4.83 5.45
N THR A 246 -0.18 4.24 4.26
CA THR A 246 -0.92 4.64 3.07
C THR A 246 -2.43 4.66 3.32
N GLY A 247 -2.99 3.58 3.85
CA GLY A 247 -4.42 3.47 4.12
C GLY A 247 -4.89 4.49 5.16
N TYR A 248 -4.16 4.67 6.25
CA TYR A 248 -4.53 5.62 7.31
C TYR A 248 -4.36 7.08 6.89
N PHE A 249 -3.38 7.40 6.07
CA PHE A 249 -3.22 8.75 5.51
C PHE A 249 -4.42 9.12 4.63
N LEU A 250 -4.75 8.28 3.66
CA LEU A 250 -5.85 8.55 2.72
C LEU A 250 -7.22 8.52 3.40
N SER A 251 -7.44 7.61 4.33
CA SER A 251 -8.69 7.58 5.12
C SER A 251 -8.83 8.81 6.04
N GLY A 252 -7.73 9.33 6.56
CA GLY A 252 -7.71 10.59 7.31
C GLY A 252 -8.20 11.74 6.46
N LEU A 253 -7.66 11.90 5.24
CA LEU A 253 -8.14 12.91 4.28
C LEU A 253 -9.62 12.71 3.93
N ALA A 254 -10.05 11.47 3.70
CA ALA A 254 -11.46 11.15 3.39
C ALA A 254 -12.42 11.52 4.53
N ARG A 255 -11.96 11.51 5.78
CA ARG A 255 -12.71 11.96 6.98
C ARG A 255 -12.61 13.47 7.23
N GLY A 256 -11.87 14.21 6.39
CA GLY A 256 -11.73 15.65 6.47
C GLY A 256 -10.58 16.15 7.35
N LEU A 257 -9.62 15.28 7.72
CA LEU A 257 -8.39 15.73 8.35
C LEU A 257 -7.56 16.56 7.35
N ASP A 258 -6.87 17.57 7.84
CA ASP A 258 -5.83 18.22 7.04
C ASP A 258 -4.59 17.32 6.87
N ALA A 259 -3.71 17.71 5.98
CA ALA A 259 -2.56 16.87 5.64
C ALA A 259 -1.61 16.61 6.83
N PRO A 260 -1.29 17.57 7.72
CA PRO A 260 -0.51 17.31 8.92
C PRO A 260 -1.19 16.32 9.88
N ALA A 261 -2.48 16.46 10.14
CA ALA A 261 -3.21 15.55 11.02
C ALA A 261 -3.33 14.13 10.41
N ALA A 262 -3.53 14.02 9.08
CA ALA A 262 -3.52 12.75 8.38
C ALA A 262 -2.12 12.08 8.45
N LEU A 263 -1.04 12.87 8.36
CA LEU A 263 0.34 12.40 8.50
C LEU A 263 0.61 11.84 9.91
N GLU A 264 0.16 12.54 10.95
CA GLU A 264 0.25 12.06 12.34
C GLU A 264 -0.53 10.76 12.52
N GLN A 265 -1.78 10.71 12.08
CA GLN A 265 -2.62 9.51 12.17
C GLN A 265 -1.98 8.29 11.48
N ALA A 266 -1.45 8.49 10.27
CA ALA A 266 -0.76 7.43 9.52
C ALA A 266 0.50 6.95 10.24
N SER A 267 1.25 7.87 10.84
CA SER A 267 2.46 7.55 11.63
C SER A 267 2.12 6.74 12.88
N LYS A 268 1.03 7.07 13.60
CA LYS A 268 0.52 6.29 14.74
C LYS A 268 0.15 4.87 14.33
N ALA A 269 -0.63 4.74 13.25
CA ALA A 269 -1.07 3.45 12.74
C ALA A 269 0.12 2.57 12.33
N SER A 270 1.08 3.13 11.60
CA SER A 270 2.31 2.44 11.21
C SER A 270 3.14 2.00 12.42
N ALA A 271 3.25 2.84 13.47
CA ALA A 271 3.96 2.50 14.71
C ALA A 271 3.31 1.32 15.46
N ILE A 272 1.98 1.25 15.49
CA ILE A 272 1.26 0.10 16.05
C ILE A 272 1.53 -1.15 15.19
N THR A 273 1.45 -1.02 13.87
CA THR A 273 1.70 -2.13 12.94
C THR A 273 3.07 -2.74 13.14
N VAL A 274 4.14 -1.95 13.18
CA VAL A 274 5.51 -2.50 13.35
C VAL A 274 5.76 -3.11 14.73
N SER A 275 4.92 -2.87 15.71
CA SER A 275 4.99 -3.49 17.05
C SER A 275 4.30 -4.86 17.12
N ARG A 276 3.75 -5.34 16.02
CA ARG A 276 3.00 -6.61 15.91
C ARG A 276 3.56 -7.46 14.77
N SER A 277 3.31 -8.77 14.82
CA SER A 277 3.70 -9.69 13.75
C SER A 277 2.59 -9.84 12.71
N GLY A 278 2.98 -10.00 11.45
CA GLY A 278 2.09 -10.30 10.32
C GLY A 278 1.68 -9.08 9.49
N ALA A 279 1.07 -9.31 8.32
CA ALA A 279 0.62 -8.29 7.38
C ALA A 279 -0.73 -7.68 7.82
N THR A 280 -1.85 -8.15 7.26
CA THR A 280 -3.20 -7.63 7.57
C THR A 280 -3.58 -7.76 9.05
N ALA A 281 -3.05 -8.76 9.76
CA ALA A 281 -3.33 -8.99 11.18
C ALA A 281 -2.70 -7.93 12.10
N SER A 282 -1.60 -7.30 11.68
CA SER A 282 -0.92 -6.25 12.46
C SER A 282 -1.59 -4.88 12.35
N ILE A 283 -2.42 -4.66 11.31
CA ILE A 283 -3.07 -3.39 11.03
C ILE A 283 -4.05 -3.04 12.16
N PRO A 284 -3.88 -1.89 12.84
CA PRO A 284 -4.73 -1.50 13.96
C PRO A 284 -6.15 -1.11 13.51
N THR A 285 -7.06 -1.02 14.46
CA THR A 285 -8.35 -0.32 14.31
C THR A 285 -8.19 1.18 14.53
N LEU A 286 -9.18 1.98 14.11
CA LEU A 286 -9.16 3.42 14.35
C LEU A 286 -9.11 3.75 15.84
N ASP A 287 -9.86 3.03 16.68
CA ASP A 287 -9.89 3.26 18.13
C ASP A 287 -8.52 3.04 18.78
N GLU A 288 -7.78 2.02 18.32
CA GLU A 288 -6.41 1.79 18.77
C GLU A 288 -5.48 2.96 18.38
N VAL A 289 -5.64 3.49 17.17
CA VAL A 289 -4.84 4.63 16.68
C VAL A 289 -5.17 5.91 17.44
N LEU A 290 -6.45 6.15 17.74
CA LEU A 290 -6.88 7.32 18.52
C LEU A 290 -6.43 7.25 19.98
N ALA A 291 -6.38 6.04 20.56
CA ALA A 291 -5.91 5.81 21.93
C ALA A 291 -4.38 5.72 22.03
N PHE A 292 -3.66 5.76 20.91
CA PHE A 292 -2.22 5.56 20.91
C PHE A 292 -1.47 6.78 21.47
N ASP A 293 -0.76 6.55 22.57
CA ASP A 293 0.00 7.58 23.33
C ASP A 293 1.43 7.06 23.60
N LYS A 294 2.30 7.19 22.63
CA LYS A 294 3.73 6.88 22.75
C LYS A 294 4.56 8.11 22.42
N PRO A 295 5.75 8.26 23.01
CA PRO A 295 6.61 9.40 22.74
C PRO A 295 7.09 9.38 21.27
N LEU A 296 7.28 10.57 20.74
CA LEU A 296 7.93 10.78 19.45
C LEU A 296 9.45 10.64 19.61
N LYS A 297 10.09 10.14 18.56
CA LYS A 297 11.53 10.27 18.35
C LYS A 297 11.87 11.70 17.91
N ASN A 298 13.15 11.93 17.60
CA ASN A 298 13.55 13.23 17.05
C ASN A 298 12.90 13.44 15.67
N THR A 299 12.50 14.69 15.40
CA THR A 299 11.98 15.07 14.09
C THR A 299 13.02 14.79 13.02
N PRO A 300 12.63 14.20 11.86
CA PRO A 300 13.55 13.91 10.79
C PRO A 300 14.19 15.19 10.25
N GLU A 301 15.50 15.16 10.07
CA GLU A 301 16.21 16.19 9.29
C GLU A 301 15.93 15.96 7.80
N LEU A 302 15.52 17.02 7.10
CA LEU A 302 15.24 17.00 5.66
C LEU A 302 16.39 17.61 4.87
#